data_70699b5cc8fd7e73b12637a77fecd648
#
_entry.id   70699b5cc8fd7e73b12637a77fecd648
#
_cell.length_a   1.000
_cell.length_b   1.000
_cell.length_c   1.000
_cell.angle_alpha   90.00
_cell.angle_beta   90.00
_cell.angle_gamma   90.00
#
_symmetry.space_group_name_H-M   'P 1'
#
loop_
_entity.id
_entity.type
_entity.pdbx_description
1 polymer ?
#
loop_
_entity_poly.entity_id
_entity_poly.type
_entity_poly.pdbx_seq_one_letter_code
_entity_poly.pdbx_strand_id
1 'polypeptide(L)'
;MFRRRTRRGGADIHVADPTYDDWAILRDFEDLETGLAFRDQLRDAGIKAVLTSDWELDRFRRGDIALRVEAADYGDAEVLLSGLDDA
;
A
#
# COMPACT_ATOMS: atom_id res chain seq x y z
N MET A 1 25.84 -3.03 5.61
CA MET A 1 25.41 -2.87 5.95
C MET A 1 24.68 -2.48 5.88
N PHE A 2 24.27 -2.60 5.88
CA PHE A 2 23.53 -2.37 6.07
C PHE A 2 22.65 -2.05 5.81
N ARG A 3 22.33 -2.14 5.56
CA ARG A 3 21.54 -1.90 5.46
C ARG A 3 20.68 -1.80 5.15
N ARG A 4 20.47 -2.03 4.92
CA ARG A 4 19.63 -1.99 4.84
C ARG A 4 18.75 -1.91 5.04
N ARG A 5 18.63 -2.28 5.04
CA ARG A 5 17.82 -2.21 5.59
C ARG A 5 17.28 -1.60 5.91
N THR A 6 17.43 -1.27 5.96
CA THR A 6 16.90 -0.62 6.47
C THR A 6 16.29 -0.19 6.48
N ARG A 7 16.14 -0.36 6.36
CA ARG A 7 15.59 0.22 6.56
C ARG A 7 14.86 0.41 6.27
N ARG A 8 14.61 -0.13 6.21
CA ARG A 8 13.92 0.26 6.09
C ARG A 8 13.28 1.14 5.97
N GLY A 9 13.91 1.06 5.96
CA GLY A 9 13.34 2.23 6.35
C GLY A 9 12.03 2.64 5.89
N GLY A 10 11.66 2.51 4.84
CA GLY A 10 10.35 2.99 4.46
C GLY A 10 9.28 2.47 5.40
N ALA A 11 8.38 3.32 5.77
CA ALA A 11 7.27 2.88 6.61
C ALA A 11 6.41 1.88 5.85
N ASP A 12 5.91 0.88 6.55
CA ASP A 12 4.96 -0.04 5.96
C ASP A 12 3.64 0.67 5.66
N ILE A 13 3.30 1.66 6.47
CA ILE A 13 2.08 2.43 6.29
C ILE A 13 2.35 3.89 6.66
N HIS A 14 1.69 4.79 5.95
CA HIS A 14 1.81 6.23 6.19
C HIS A 14 0.52 6.72 6.85
N VAL A 15 0.64 7.22 8.08
CA VAL A 15 -0.53 7.65 8.86
C VAL A 15 -0.67 9.16 8.76
N ALA A 16 -1.87 9.61 8.37
CA ALA A 16 -2.21 11.04 8.27
C ALA A 16 -1.18 11.83 7.48
N ASP A 17 -0.69 11.26 6.38
CA ASP A 17 0.36 11.86 5.57
C ASP A 17 -0.24 12.49 4.31
N PRO A 18 -0.25 13.82 4.20
CA PRO A 18 -0.86 14.48 3.03
C PRO A 18 -0.09 14.27 1.73
N THR A 19 1.13 13.74 1.79
CA THR A 19 1.95 13.48 0.60
C THR A 19 1.19 12.64 -0.42
N TYR A 20 0.34 11.73 0.04
CA TYR A 20 -0.33 10.76 -0.82
C TYR A 20 -1.80 11.09 -1.08
N ASP A 21 -2.27 12.28 -0.66
CA ASP A 21 -3.69 12.63 -0.82
C ASP A 21 -4.15 12.63 -2.28
N ASP A 22 -3.25 12.93 -3.21
CA ASP A 22 -3.58 12.95 -4.64
C ASP A 22 -3.44 11.59 -5.31
N TRP A 23 -2.95 10.59 -4.59
CA TRP A 23 -2.82 9.26 -5.13
C TRP A 23 -4.17 8.55 -5.11
N ALA A 24 -4.43 7.75 -6.14
CA ALA A 24 -5.72 7.06 -6.29
C ALA A 24 -5.80 5.87 -5.34
N ILE A 25 -6.97 5.67 -4.73
CA ILE A 25 -7.21 4.52 -3.86
C ILE A 25 -7.68 3.35 -4.72
N LEU A 26 -6.96 2.24 -4.64
CA LEU A 26 -7.30 1.01 -5.37
C LEU A 26 -8.16 0.08 -4.54
N ARG A 27 -7.82 -0.10 -3.28
CA ARG A 27 -8.46 -1.07 -2.39
C ARG A 27 -8.37 -0.57 -0.97
N ASP A 28 -9.27 -1.08 -0.15
CA ASP A 28 -9.26 -0.85 1.29
C ASP A 28 -9.05 -2.18 2.00
N PHE A 29 -8.34 -2.15 3.10
CA PHE A 29 -8.05 -3.35 3.89
C PHE A 29 -8.27 -3.06 5.37
N GLU A 30 -8.55 -4.11 6.13
CA GLU A 30 -8.71 -3.98 7.58
C GLU A 30 -7.46 -4.36 8.34
N ASP A 31 -6.56 -5.11 7.72
CA ASP A 31 -5.31 -5.50 8.37
C ASP A 31 -4.11 -5.19 7.50
N LEU A 32 -3.01 -4.86 8.18
CA LEU A 32 -1.80 -4.41 7.49
C LEU A 32 -1.15 -5.53 6.67
N GLU A 33 -1.17 -6.76 7.19
CA GLU A 33 -0.49 -7.86 6.50
C GLU A 33 -1.06 -8.11 5.10
N THR A 34 -2.39 -8.09 4.98
CA THR A 34 -3.04 -8.25 3.69
C THR A 34 -2.69 -7.08 2.77
N GLY A 35 -2.75 -5.86 3.30
CA GLY A 35 -2.39 -4.67 2.52
C GLY A 35 -0.97 -4.73 2.00
N LEU A 36 -0.03 -5.17 2.85
CA LEU A 36 1.37 -5.28 2.45
C LEU A 36 1.56 -6.28 1.33
N ALA A 37 0.83 -7.40 1.38
CA ALA A 37 0.94 -8.42 0.34
C ALA A 37 0.52 -7.86 -1.03
N PHE A 38 -0.60 -7.13 -1.07
CA PHE A 38 -1.05 -6.50 -2.31
C PHE A 38 -0.09 -5.39 -2.77
N ARG A 39 0.36 -4.55 -1.83
CA ARG A 39 1.33 -3.50 -2.16
C ARG A 39 2.59 -4.09 -2.80
N ASP A 40 3.09 -5.18 -2.23
CA ASP A 40 4.32 -5.79 -2.72
C ASP A 40 4.15 -6.40 -4.11
N GLN A 41 2.96 -6.94 -4.42
CA GLN A 41 2.67 -7.43 -5.76
C GLN A 41 2.76 -6.31 -6.78
N LEU A 42 2.22 -5.14 -6.45
CA LEU A 42 2.30 -3.99 -7.34
C LEU A 42 3.74 -3.53 -7.51
N ARG A 43 4.50 -3.46 -6.43
CA ARG A 43 5.90 -3.04 -6.48
C ARG A 43 6.74 -4.00 -7.31
N ASP A 44 6.48 -5.29 -7.18
CA ASP A 44 7.18 -6.31 -7.98
C ASP A 44 6.91 -6.14 -9.47
N ALA A 45 5.76 -5.59 -9.82
CA ALA A 45 5.40 -5.30 -11.21
C ALA A 45 5.89 -3.93 -11.67
N GLY A 46 6.63 -3.21 -10.84
CA GLY A 46 7.17 -1.91 -11.19
C GLY A 46 6.24 -0.73 -10.95
N ILE A 47 5.16 -0.95 -10.23
CA ILE A 47 4.18 0.11 -9.93
C ILE A 47 4.41 0.63 -8.52
N LYS A 48 4.56 1.95 -8.39
CA LYS A 48 4.71 2.56 -7.07
C LYS A 48 3.40 2.45 -6.31
N ALA A 49 3.46 1.88 -5.12
CA ALA A 49 2.27 1.69 -4.30
C ALA A 49 2.60 1.94 -2.84
N VAL A 50 1.64 2.52 -2.13
CA VAL A 50 1.78 2.79 -0.70
C VAL A 50 0.50 2.42 0.02
N LEU A 51 0.62 2.17 1.31
CA LEU A 51 -0.53 2.01 2.18
C LEU A 51 -0.65 3.25 3.05
N THR A 52 -1.86 3.75 3.22
CA THR A 52 -2.13 4.92 4.05
C THR A 52 -3.28 4.66 4.99
N SER A 53 -3.33 5.42 6.07
CA SER A 53 -4.43 5.41 7.01
C SER A 53 -4.58 6.80 7.59
N ASP A 54 -5.80 7.20 7.93
CA ASP A 54 -6.03 8.49 8.59
C ASP A 54 -5.70 8.42 10.08
N TRP A 55 -5.64 7.22 10.63
CA TRP A 55 -5.45 6.99 12.06
C TRP A 55 -4.40 5.92 12.30
N GLU A 56 -3.78 5.96 13.48
CA GLU A 56 -2.87 4.91 13.90
C GLU A 56 -3.60 3.57 13.92
N LEU A 57 -2.93 2.52 13.50
CA LEU A 57 -3.48 1.17 13.59
C LEU A 57 -3.48 0.71 15.05
N ASP A 58 -4.36 -0.22 15.37
CA ASP A 58 -4.39 -0.78 16.71
C ASP A 58 -3.19 -1.71 16.93
N ARG A 59 -3.09 -2.28 18.14
CA ARG A 59 -1.96 -3.14 18.49
C ARG A 59 -1.91 -4.44 17.68
N PHE A 60 -2.99 -4.77 16.99
CA PHE A 60 -3.05 -5.94 16.12
C PHE A 60 -2.78 -5.57 14.66
N ARG A 61 -2.36 -4.32 14.42
CA ARG A 61 -2.05 -3.80 13.09
C ARG A 61 -3.29 -3.78 12.19
N ARG A 62 -4.42 -3.44 12.79
CA ARG A 62 -5.70 -3.37 12.08
C ARG A 62 -6.27 -1.95 12.13
N GLY A 63 -7.03 -1.62 11.11
CA GLY A 63 -7.64 -0.31 10.99
C GLY A 63 -8.16 -0.09 9.58
N ASP A 64 -8.40 1.16 9.22
CA ASP A 64 -8.84 1.52 7.87
C ASP A 64 -7.60 1.83 7.03
N ILE A 65 -7.25 0.91 6.15
CA ILE A 65 -6.02 1.00 5.36
C ILE A 65 -6.38 1.14 3.89
N ALA A 66 -5.82 2.14 3.23
CA ALA A 66 -6.02 2.35 1.80
C ALA A 66 -4.74 2.00 1.04
N LEU A 67 -4.88 1.23 -0.03
CA LEU A 67 -3.78 0.94 -0.95
C LEU A 67 -3.87 1.96 -2.07
N ARG A 68 -2.82 2.76 -2.24
CA ARG A 68 -2.82 3.87 -3.20
C ARG A 68 -1.71 3.72 -4.22
N VAL A 69 -2.00 4.19 -5.44
CA VAL A 69 -1.02 4.30 -6.52
C VAL A 69 -1.17 5.68 -7.14
N GLU A 70 -0.15 6.11 -7.88
CA GLU A 70 -0.25 7.37 -8.63
C GLU A 70 -1.39 7.24 -9.63
N ALA A 71 -2.12 8.34 -9.87
CA ALA A 71 -3.30 8.32 -10.72
C ALA A 71 -2.98 7.77 -12.12
N ALA A 72 -1.80 8.08 -12.65
CA ALA A 72 -1.40 7.61 -13.98
C ALA A 72 -1.28 6.09 -14.07
N ASP A 73 -1.04 5.43 -12.94
CA ASP A 73 -0.85 3.97 -12.88
C ASP A 73 -2.11 3.22 -12.50
N TYR A 74 -3.20 3.93 -12.25
CA TYR A 74 -4.43 3.32 -11.72
C TYR A 74 -4.94 2.17 -12.61
N GLY A 75 -5.01 2.41 -13.92
CA GLY A 75 -5.52 1.41 -14.84
C GLY A 75 -4.72 0.12 -14.83
N ASP A 76 -3.40 0.23 -14.91
CA ASP A 76 -2.51 -0.93 -14.92
C ASP A 76 -2.57 -1.67 -13.58
N ALA A 77 -2.62 -0.91 -12.49
CA ALA A 77 -2.70 -1.49 -11.16
C ALA A 77 -4.02 -2.24 -10.96
N GLU A 78 -5.12 -1.68 -11.45
CA GLU A 78 -6.44 -2.30 -11.34
C GLU A 78 -6.48 -3.63 -12.10
N VAL A 79 -5.89 -3.68 -13.29
CA VAL A 79 -5.82 -4.92 -14.07
C VAL A 79 -5.04 -5.99 -13.31
N LEU A 80 -3.90 -5.61 -12.73
CA LEU A 80 -3.09 -6.56 -11.96
C LEU A 80 -3.84 -7.09 -10.75
N LEU A 81 -4.48 -6.21 -9.99
CA LEU A 81 -5.20 -6.63 -8.78
C LEU A 81 -6.44 -7.44 -9.09
N SER A 82 -7.12 -7.19 -10.21
CA SER A 82 -8.25 -7.99 -10.62
C SER A 82 -7.86 -9.44 -10.81
N GLY A 83 -6.67 -9.69 -11.35
CA GLY A 83 -6.15 -11.06 -11.47
C GLY A 83 -5.90 -11.71 -10.11
N LEU A 84 -5.41 -10.93 -9.15
CA LEU A 84 -5.18 -11.44 -7.80
C LEU A 84 -6.49 -11.71 -7.05
N ASP A 85 -7.46 -10.81 -7.20
CA ASP A 85 -8.76 -10.95 -6.55
C ASP A 85 -9.50 -12.20 -7.03
N ASP A 86 -9.26 -12.61 -8.27
CA ASP A 86 -9.92 -13.77 -8.89
C ASP A 86 -9.18 -15.08 -8.61
N ALA A 87 -8.02 -15.00 -7.99
CA ALA A 87 -7.17 -16.18 -7.76
C ALA A 87 -7.70 -17.10 -6.67
#